data_8951897a6c0a052a5c4be3bfc2377510
#
_entry.id   8951897a6c0a052a5c4be3bfc2377510
#
_cell.length_a   1.000
_cell.length_b   1.000
_cell.length_c   1.000
_cell.angle_alpha   90.00
_cell.angle_beta   90.00
_cell.angle_gamma   90.00
#
_symmetry.space_group_name_H-M   'P 1'
#
loop_
_entity.id
_entity.type
_entity.pdbx_description
1 polymer ?
#
loop_
_entity_poly.entity_id
_entity_poly.type
_entity_poly.pdbx_seq_one_letter_code
_entity_poly.pdbx_strand_id
1 'polypeptide(L)'
;MELYLSGKYRALVVRVSGEIDHHAAAGIREVVDRELSRTGAKNVAFDLGAVAFMDSSGIGMIMGRAKNTSALGGRTIVYGASENIKRIISMSGLNNLVTVAESLEDGLKEAECNV
;
A
#
# COMPACT_ATOMS: atom_id res chain seq x y z
N MET A 1 -2.86 11.68 -6.89
CA MET A 1 -2.37 10.96 -5.70
C MET A 1 -2.43 11.87 -4.48
N GLU A 2 -2.94 11.38 -3.40
CA GLU A 2 -3.02 12.12 -2.14
C GLU A 2 -2.31 11.32 -1.05
N LEU A 3 -1.56 12.01 -0.19
CA LEU A 3 -0.89 11.39 0.93
C LEU A 3 -1.24 12.12 2.22
N TYR A 4 -1.46 11.37 3.27
CA TYR A 4 -1.62 11.95 4.60
C TYR A 4 -1.09 10.98 5.66
N LEU A 5 -0.68 11.54 6.79
CA LEU A 5 -0.19 10.76 7.92
C LEU A 5 -1.32 10.55 8.92
N SER A 6 -1.63 9.28 9.20
CA SER A 6 -2.53 8.94 10.30
C SER A 6 -1.72 8.79 11.57
N GLY A 7 -1.75 9.79 12.43
CA GLY A 7 -0.98 9.78 13.68
C GLY A 7 -1.41 8.66 14.62
N LYS A 8 -2.70 8.36 14.64
CA LYS A 8 -3.27 7.29 15.48
C LYS A 8 -2.62 5.94 15.20
N TYR A 9 -2.34 5.63 13.93
CA TYR A 9 -1.82 4.34 13.53
C TYR A 9 -0.36 4.38 13.08
N ARG A 10 0.26 5.57 13.10
CA ARG A 10 1.61 5.77 12.59
C ARG A 10 1.74 5.26 11.15
N ALA A 11 0.73 5.52 10.35
CA ALA A 11 0.64 5.04 8.99
C ALA A 11 0.62 6.18 7.99
N LEU A 12 1.43 6.09 6.95
CA LEU A 12 1.34 6.95 5.80
C LEU A 12 0.28 6.36 4.88
N VAL A 13 -0.80 7.10 4.66
CA VAL A 13 -1.88 6.68 3.78
C VAL A 13 -1.66 7.27 2.41
N VAL A 14 -1.66 6.42 1.39
CA VAL A 14 -1.41 6.78 -0.01
C VAL A 14 -2.66 6.45 -0.81
N ARG A 15 -3.40 7.48 -1.22
CA ARG A 15 -4.57 7.31 -2.08
C ARG A 15 -4.16 7.53 -3.53
N VAL A 16 -4.38 6.52 -4.34
CA VAL A 16 -4.04 6.54 -5.76
C VAL A 16 -5.33 6.44 -6.58
N SER A 17 -5.37 7.09 -7.73
CA SER A 17 -6.52 7.01 -8.64
C SER A 17 -6.04 6.74 -10.06
N GLY A 18 -6.95 6.18 -10.88
CA GLY A 18 -6.70 5.91 -12.29
C GLY A 18 -5.93 4.62 -12.50
N GLU A 19 -4.96 4.65 -13.39
CA GLU A 19 -4.18 3.48 -13.77
C GLU A 19 -2.77 3.55 -13.16
N ILE A 20 -2.33 2.43 -12.60
CA ILE A 20 -0.96 2.32 -12.09
C ILE A 20 -0.15 1.51 -13.08
N ASP A 21 0.36 2.18 -14.09
CA ASP A 21 1.29 1.63 -15.07
C ASP A 21 2.74 1.87 -14.62
N HIS A 22 3.69 1.52 -15.47
CA HIS A 22 5.11 1.67 -15.17
C HIS A 22 5.49 3.11 -14.80
N HIS A 23 4.98 4.08 -15.56
CA HIS A 23 5.28 5.49 -15.31
C HIS A 23 4.68 5.98 -13.98
N ALA A 24 3.42 5.66 -13.74
CA ALA A 24 2.75 6.02 -12.49
C ALA A 24 3.41 5.36 -11.29
N ALA A 25 3.78 4.08 -11.40
CA ALA A 25 4.43 3.33 -10.32
C ALA A 25 5.75 3.98 -9.91
N ALA A 26 6.55 4.43 -10.87
CA ALA A 26 7.83 5.09 -10.58
C ALA A 26 7.62 6.38 -9.80
N GLY A 27 6.65 7.19 -10.18
CA GLY A 27 6.32 8.44 -9.49
C GLY A 27 5.78 8.21 -8.08
N ILE A 28 4.90 7.22 -7.92
CA ILE A 28 4.35 6.86 -6.60
C ILE A 28 5.47 6.41 -5.68
N ARG A 29 6.35 5.53 -6.15
CA ARG A 29 7.47 5.03 -5.36
C ARG A 29 8.33 6.16 -4.83
N GLU A 30 8.70 7.11 -5.71
CA GLU A 30 9.56 8.23 -5.34
C GLU A 30 8.92 9.08 -4.24
N VAL A 31 7.64 9.43 -4.39
CA VAL A 31 6.93 10.26 -3.43
C VAL A 31 6.74 9.52 -2.10
N VAL A 32 6.35 8.26 -2.15
CA VAL A 32 6.12 7.45 -0.94
C VAL A 32 7.42 7.29 -0.15
N ASP A 33 8.53 6.96 -0.81
CA ASP A 33 9.81 6.78 -0.13
C ASP A 33 10.28 8.08 0.54
N ARG A 34 10.11 9.21 -0.15
CA ARG A 34 10.44 10.51 0.41
C ARG A 34 9.61 10.83 1.65
N GLU A 35 8.29 10.60 1.57
CA GLU A 35 7.40 10.88 2.70
C GLU A 35 7.58 9.91 3.86
N LEU A 36 7.91 8.65 3.61
CA LEU A 36 8.26 7.72 4.68
C LEU A 36 9.49 8.18 5.43
N SER A 37 10.53 8.64 4.71
CA SER A 37 11.74 9.19 5.33
C SER A 37 11.44 10.46 6.12
N ARG A 38 10.62 11.35 5.56
CA ARG A 38 10.29 12.63 6.20
C ARG A 38 9.46 12.46 7.46
N THR A 39 8.47 11.58 7.42
CA THR A 39 7.51 11.41 8.53
C THR A 39 7.97 10.41 9.58
N GLY A 40 8.83 9.48 9.20
CA GLY A 40 9.19 8.36 10.08
C GLY A 40 8.01 7.40 10.32
N ALA A 41 7.01 7.41 9.45
CA ALA A 41 5.85 6.53 9.59
C ALA A 41 6.31 5.07 9.60
N LYS A 42 5.76 4.29 10.51
CA LYS A 42 6.08 2.88 10.67
C LYS A 42 5.36 2.01 9.64
N ASN A 43 4.13 2.38 9.33
CA ASN A 43 3.25 1.61 8.46
C ASN A 43 2.91 2.41 7.21
N VAL A 44 2.58 1.70 6.12
CA VAL A 44 2.09 2.34 4.91
C VAL A 44 0.79 1.65 4.48
N ALA A 45 -0.16 2.44 4.03
CA ALA A 45 -1.46 1.94 3.59
C ALA A 45 -1.79 2.52 2.21
N PHE A 46 -2.10 1.65 1.26
CA PHE A 46 -2.50 2.05 -0.07
C PHE A 46 -4.02 1.96 -0.21
N ASP A 47 -4.64 3.08 -0.46
CA ASP A 47 -6.07 3.15 -0.78
C ASP A 47 -6.22 3.01 -2.28
N LEU A 48 -6.71 1.87 -2.73
CA LEU A 48 -6.89 1.55 -4.15
C LEU A 48 -8.34 1.66 -4.61
N GLY A 49 -9.18 2.32 -3.83
CA GLY A 49 -10.61 2.45 -4.15
C GLY A 49 -10.90 3.16 -5.47
N ALA A 50 -10.02 4.03 -5.91
CA ALA A 50 -10.16 4.76 -7.17
C ALA A 50 -9.21 4.26 -8.27
N VAL A 51 -8.57 3.11 -8.08
CA VAL A 51 -7.66 2.52 -9.07
C VAL A 51 -8.46 1.64 -10.03
N ALA A 52 -8.40 1.97 -11.31
CA ALA A 52 -9.11 1.24 -12.37
C ALA A 52 -8.29 0.06 -12.90
N PHE A 53 -6.97 0.19 -12.90
CA PHE A 53 -6.08 -0.83 -13.47
C PHE A 53 -4.71 -0.74 -12.81
N MET A 54 -4.06 -1.90 -12.70
CA MET A 54 -2.69 -1.97 -12.18
C MET A 54 -1.96 -3.10 -12.89
N ASP A 55 -0.77 -2.80 -13.43
CA ASP A 55 0.07 -3.82 -14.06
C ASP A 55 1.14 -4.32 -13.08
N SER A 56 2.06 -5.13 -13.61
CA SER A 56 3.14 -5.71 -12.80
C SER A 56 4.06 -4.66 -12.17
N SER A 57 4.16 -3.47 -12.78
CA SER A 57 4.96 -2.38 -12.22
C SER A 57 4.32 -1.84 -10.94
N GLY A 58 3.00 -1.74 -10.91
CA GLY A 58 2.25 -1.33 -9.71
C GLY A 58 2.41 -2.36 -8.60
N ILE A 59 2.29 -3.64 -8.94
CA ILE A 59 2.53 -4.72 -7.98
C ILE A 59 3.94 -4.65 -7.41
N GLY A 60 4.95 -4.48 -8.27
CA GLY A 60 6.35 -4.38 -7.83
C GLY A 60 6.60 -3.18 -6.94
N MET A 61 5.96 -2.05 -7.24
CA MET A 61 6.08 -0.83 -6.44
C MET A 61 5.57 -1.08 -5.01
N ILE A 62 4.38 -1.67 -4.87
CA ILE A 62 3.79 -1.98 -3.55
C ILE A 62 4.65 -3.02 -2.84
N MET A 63 5.09 -4.06 -3.55
CA MET A 63 5.93 -5.12 -2.99
C MET A 63 7.23 -4.56 -2.41
N GLY A 64 7.89 -3.63 -3.10
CA GLY A 64 9.10 -3.00 -2.61
C GLY A 64 8.88 -2.22 -1.32
N ARG A 65 7.75 -1.49 -1.25
CA ARG A 65 7.39 -0.75 -0.01
C ARG A 65 7.07 -1.72 1.13
N ALA A 66 6.40 -2.84 0.82
CA ALA A 66 6.08 -3.85 1.82
C ALA A 66 7.34 -4.47 2.43
N LYS A 67 8.33 -4.78 1.61
CA LYS A 67 9.61 -5.30 2.09
C LYS A 67 10.35 -4.30 2.96
N ASN A 68 10.35 -3.03 2.56
CA ASN A 68 11.01 -1.97 3.33
C ASN A 68 10.34 -1.75 4.69
N THR A 69 9.01 -1.68 4.73
CA THR A 69 8.30 -1.48 5.99
C THR A 69 8.46 -2.70 6.92
N SER A 70 8.41 -3.89 6.36
CA SER A 70 8.60 -5.12 7.14
C SER A 70 9.98 -5.17 7.78
N ALA A 71 11.01 -4.78 7.06
CA ALA A 71 12.39 -4.74 7.58
C ALA A 71 12.52 -3.78 8.76
N LEU A 72 11.69 -2.75 8.82
CA LEU A 72 11.68 -1.76 9.91
C LEU A 72 10.63 -2.07 10.99
N GLY A 73 10.01 -3.24 10.94
CA GLY A 73 9.02 -3.67 11.92
C GLY A 73 7.62 -3.14 11.68
N GLY A 74 7.37 -2.54 10.51
CA GLY A 74 6.05 -2.02 10.15
C GLY A 74 5.22 -2.98 9.32
N ARG A 75 4.05 -2.51 8.91
CA ARG A 75 3.10 -3.27 8.10
C ARG A 75 2.69 -2.47 6.88
N THR A 76 2.35 -3.19 5.81
CA THR A 76 1.78 -2.57 4.61
C THR A 76 0.36 -3.11 4.42
N ILE A 77 -0.58 -2.19 4.29
CA ILE A 77 -1.99 -2.49 4.11
C ILE A 77 -2.40 -2.02 2.70
N VAL A 78 -3.26 -2.81 2.05
CA VAL A 78 -3.92 -2.43 0.80
C VAL A 78 -5.42 -2.55 1.05
N TYR A 79 -6.17 -1.49 0.80
CA TYR A 79 -7.61 -1.53 1.05
C TYR A 79 -8.42 -0.85 -0.05
N GLY A 80 -9.69 -1.21 -0.10
CA GLY A 80 -10.64 -0.64 -1.04
C GLY A 80 -10.49 -1.12 -2.48
N ALA A 81 -9.66 -2.12 -2.74
CA ALA A 81 -9.43 -2.62 -4.09
C ALA A 81 -10.68 -3.26 -4.67
N SER A 82 -10.93 -3.03 -5.98
CA SER A 82 -12.00 -3.73 -6.70
C SER A 82 -11.70 -5.23 -6.79
N GLU A 83 -12.70 -6.01 -7.15
CA GLU A 83 -12.51 -7.46 -7.31
C GLU A 83 -11.44 -7.78 -8.35
N ASN A 84 -11.38 -7.00 -9.43
CA ASN A 84 -10.35 -7.19 -10.45
C ASN A 84 -8.94 -6.93 -9.91
N ILE A 85 -8.77 -5.86 -9.15
CA ILE A 85 -7.49 -5.52 -8.54
C ILE A 85 -7.11 -6.56 -7.48
N LYS A 86 -8.07 -7.01 -6.67
CA LYS A 86 -7.83 -8.08 -5.69
C LYS A 86 -7.34 -9.36 -6.37
N ARG A 87 -7.89 -9.69 -7.52
CA ARG A 87 -7.46 -10.85 -8.30
C ARG A 87 -6.00 -10.71 -8.75
N ILE A 88 -5.65 -9.53 -9.25
CA ILE A 88 -4.26 -9.25 -9.67
C ILE A 88 -3.31 -9.39 -8.48
N ILE A 89 -3.68 -8.84 -7.33
CA ILE A 89 -2.90 -8.95 -6.11
C ILE A 89 -2.70 -10.42 -5.71
N SER A 90 -3.79 -11.19 -5.71
CA SER A 90 -3.75 -12.60 -5.34
C SER A 90 -2.88 -13.42 -6.29
N MET A 91 -3.01 -13.21 -7.59
CA MET A 91 -2.25 -13.95 -8.60
C MET A 91 -0.76 -13.64 -8.56
N SER A 92 -0.39 -12.44 -8.13
CA SER A 92 1.01 -12.02 -8.05
C SER A 92 1.72 -12.50 -6.79
N GLY A 93 0.97 -12.97 -5.79
CA GLY A 93 1.52 -13.32 -4.49
C GLY A 93 1.72 -12.14 -3.55
N LEU A 94 1.34 -10.93 -3.96
CA LEU A 94 1.49 -9.74 -3.12
C LEU A 94 0.74 -9.88 -1.79
N ASN A 95 -0.39 -10.57 -1.79
CA ASN A 95 -1.17 -10.80 -0.57
C ASN A 95 -0.43 -11.59 0.51
N ASN A 96 0.72 -12.19 0.19
CA ASN A 96 1.58 -12.83 1.19
C ASN A 96 2.48 -11.81 1.92
N LEU A 97 2.62 -10.62 1.37
CA LEU A 97 3.49 -9.56 1.90
C LEU A 97 2.71 -8.38 2.49
N VAL A 98 1.44 -8.24 2.13
CA VAL A 98 0.59 -7.14 2.57
C VAL A 98 -0.69 -7.67 3.18
N THR A 99 -1.35 -6.84 3.99
CA THR A 99 -2.68 -7.13 4.51
C THR A 99 -3.71 -6.51 3.57
N VAL A 100 -4.57 -7.32 2.97
CA VAL A 100 -5.63 -6.86 2.09
C VAL A 100 -6.91 -6.75 2.90
N ALA A 101 -7.53 -5.59 2.92
CA ALA A 101 -8.71 -5.30 3.74
C ALA A 101 -9.71 -4.41 3.01
N GLU A 102 -10.88 -4.24 3.60
CA GLU A 102 -11.93 -3.38 3.03
C GLU A 102 -11.76 -1.92 3.46
N SER A 103 -11.10 -1.68 4.60
CA SER A 103 -10.85 -0.35 5.11
C SER A 103 -9.49 -0.26 5.78
N LEU A 104 -9.03 0.96 5.99
CA LEU A 104 -7.78 1.20 6.72
C LEU A 104 -7.84 0.62 8.14
N GLU A 105 -8.94 0.87 8.84
CA GLU A 105 -9.10 0.41 10.21
C GLU A 105 -9.07 -1.11 10.31
N ASP A 106 -9.81 -1.79 9.43
CA ASP A 106 -9.83 -3.25 9.41
C ASP A 106 -8.44 -3.82 9.09
N GLY A 107 -7.75 -3.22 8.15
CA GLY A 107 -6.41 -3.65 7.76
C GLY A 107 -5.40 -3.52 8.90
N LEU A 108 -5.46 -2.44 9.63
CA LEU A 108 -4.55 -2.21 10.75
C LEU A 108 -4.85 -3.14 11.93
N LYS A 109 -6.12 -3.40 12.20
CA LYS A 109 -6.52 -4.37 13.24
C LYS A 109 -6.03 -5.77 12.88
N GLU A 110 -6.21 -6.18 11.64
CA GLU A 110 -5.78 -7.49 11.17
C GLU A 110 -4.26 -7.62 11.24
N ALA A 111 -3.54 -6.58 10.85
CA ALA A 111 -2.08 -6.57 10.91
C ALA A 111 -1.57 -6.69 12.35
N GLU A 112 -2.23 -6.05 13.30
CA GLU A 112 -1.88 -6.15 14.72
C GLU A 112 -2.14 -7.54 15.28
N CYS A 113 -3.23 -8.19 14.86
CA CYS A 113 -3.57 -9.53 15.32
C CYS A 113 -2.60 -10.61 14.85
N ASN A 114 -1.81 -10.33 13.82
CA ASN A 114 -0.86 -11.27 13.24
C ASN A 114 0.57 -11.10 13.77
N VAL A 115 0.74 -10.39 14.84
CA VAL A 115 2.06 -10.17 15.46
C VAL A 115 2.50 -11.37 16.29
#